data_39489121ee7b985dd80af17106a6729f
#
_entry.id   39489121ee7b985dd80af17106a6729f
#
_cell.length_a   1.000
_cell.length_b   1.000
_cell.length_c   1.000
_cell.angle_alpha   90.00
_cell.angle_beta   90.00
_cell.angle_gamma   90.00
#
_symmetry.space_group_name_H-M   'P 1'
#
loop_
_entity.id
_entity.type
_entity.pdbx_description
1 polymer ?
#
loop_
_entity_poly.entity_id
_entity_poly.type
_entity_poly.pdbx_seq_one_letter_code
_entity_poly.pdbx_strand_id
1 'polypeptide(L)'
;MKHICFFFVLLFAHSMFAQYPLTKDLTAKFDLTSKYNNKKYTLEVSLPVTYDVNKKYPVYYILDGYYAGYIAHGAHRFLQLDNSIEDVVVVTISGPEKTPSEWIINRWPDFSFSRDTTNDVKQAKMFNLPAGSTVSGKGELFLQTLSNQILPFIENKYSFNGKRGISGHSMGAQFVAYVMFKKPNMFERFGINSSFQGLWLSNEIRHIEKSFAESNKDYQAKVYFSFGSLEPKEMIEDIRYFDSQLTSHYKNIQTKFVEFADETHASVIPLMLNKCMWYL
;
A
#
# COMPACT_ATOMS: atom_id res chain seq x y z
N MET A 1 -23.30 -58.47 48.93
CA MET A 1 -22.84 -58.18 47.57
C MET A 1 -23.36 -56.80 47.19
N LYS A 2 -22.46 -55.79 47.19
CA LYS A 2 -22.82 -54.40 46.83
C LYS A 2 -22.36 -54.16 45.40
N HIS A 3 -23.30 -53.88 44.48
CA HIS A 3 -23.00 -53.52 43.11
C HIS A 3 -22.69 -52.04 43.05
N ILE A 4 -21.46 -51.69 42.71
CA ILE A 4 -21.04 -50.32 42.42
C ILE A 4 -21.24 -50.11 40.91
N CYS A 5 -22.23 -49.28 40.52
CA CYS A 5 -22.39 -48.83 39.17
C CYS A 5 -21.40 -47.68 38.90
N PHE A 6 -20.45 -47.88 38.03
CA PHE A 6 -19.59 -46.81 37.46
C PHE A 6 -20.36 -46.10 36.35
N PHE A 7 -20.73 -44.85 36.58
CA PHE A 7 -21.20 -43.97 35.54
C PHE A 7 -19.98 -43.37 34.82
N PHE A 8 -19.76 -43.80 33.59
CA PHE A 8 -18.82 -43.14 32.67
C PHE A 8 -19.48 -41.90 32.11
N VAL A 9 -19.08 -40.74 32.58
CA VAL A 9 -19.43 -39.43 31.95
C VAL A 9 -18.47 -39.27 30.77
N LEU A 10 -18.95 -39.52 29.56
CA LEU A 10 -18.28 -39.13 28.30
C LEU A 10 -18.37 -37.61 28.15
N LEU A 11 -17.32 -36.92 28.57
CA LEU A 11 -17.12 -35.51 28.20
C LEU A 11 -16.80 -35.45 26.67
N PHE A 12 -17.82 -35.16 25.88
CA PHE A 12 -17.62 -34.71 24.52
C PHE A 12 -16.95 -33.34 24.55
N ALA A 13 -15.62 -33.32 24.52
CA ALA A 13 -14.91 -32.11 24.13
C ALA A 13 -15.27 -31.79 22.68
N HIS A 14 -16.24 -30.92 22.50
CA HIS A 14 -16.42 -30.26 21.21
C HIS A 14 -15.19 -29.37 21.03
N SER A 15 -14.17 -29.91 20.36
CA SER A 15 -13.13 -29.07 19.77
C SER A 15 -13.84 -28.20 18.73
N MET A 16 -14.17 -26.97 19.14
CA MET A 16 -14.45 -25.90 18.22
C MET A 16 -13.12 -25.63 17.49
N PHE A 17 -12.82 -26.42 16.47
CA PHE A 17 -11.93 -25.94 15.44
C PHE A 17 -12.66 -24.74 14.83
N ALA A 18 -12.25 -23.55 15.23
CA ALA A 18 -12.51 -22.38 14.42
C ALA A 18 -11.92 -22.71 13.05
N GLN A 19 -12.75 -23.17 12.13
CA GLN A 19 -12.39 -23.25 10.73
C GLN A 19 -12.19 -21.79 10.31
N TYR A 20 -10.95 -21.33 10.41
CA TYR A 20 -10.56 -20.13 9.70
C TYR A 20 -10.78 -20.43 8.23
N PRO A 21 -11.74 -19.78 7.60
CA PRO A 21 -11.88 -19.92 6.17
C PRO A 21 -10.66 -19.27 5.53
N LEU A 22 -9.63 -20.05 5.27
CA LEU A 22 -8.63 -19.74 4.25
C LEU A 22 -9.29 -19.77 2.87
N THR A 23 -10.55 -19.38 2.81
CA THR A 23 -11.41 -19.62 1.66
C THR A 23 -11.33 -18.44 0.71
N LYS A 24 -11.44 -18.76 -0.56
CA LYS A 24 -11.62 -17.84 -1.68
C LYS A 24 -12.70 -16.76 -1.45
N ASP A 25 -13.63 -17.02 -0.55
CA ASP A 25 -14.83 -16.18 -0.32
C ASP A 25 -14.54 -14.83 0.34
N LEU A 26 -13.36 -14.66 0.96
CA LEU A 26 -12.92 -13.38 1.52
C LEU A 26 -11.99 -12.58 0.60
N THR A 27 -11.76 -13.05 -0.62
CA THR A 27 -11.01 -12.34 -1.65
C THR A 27 -11.84 -12.17 -2.90
N ALA A 28 -11.72 -11.03 -3.55
CA ALA A 28 -12.38 -10.76 -4.81
C ALA A 28 -11.39 -10.05 -5.76
N LYS A 29 -11.60 -10.28 -7.07
CA LYS A 29 -10.78 -9.67 -8.12
C LYS A 29 -11.68 -8.94 -9.10
N PHE A 30 -11.29 -7.72 -9.46
CA PHE A 30 -12.01 -6.88 -10.40
C PHE A 30 -11.03 -6.27 -11.40
N ASP A 31 -11.44 -6.20 -12.64
CA ASP A 31 -10.74 -5.45 -13.68
C ASP A 31 -11.49 -4.14 -13.98
N LEU A 32 -10.74 -3.05 -14.09
CA LEU A 32 -11.25 -1.72 -14.39
C LEU A 32 -10.42 -1.10 -15.52
N THR A 33 -11.10 -0.59 -16.55
CA THR A 33 -10.43 0.20 -17.58
C THR A 33 -10.55 1.68 -17.26
N SER A 34 -9.41 2.35 -17.17
CA SER A 34 -9.35 3.78 -16.90
C SER A 34 -9.89 4.60 -18.07
N LYS A 35 -10.75 5.57 -17.76
CA LYS A 35 -11.24 6.58 -18.72
C LYS A 35 -10.20 7.66 -19.02
N TYR A 36 -9.14 7.76 -18.22
CA TYR A 36 -8.15 8.84 -18.29
C TYR A 36 -6.91 8.45 -19.10
N ASN A 37 -6.48 7.18 -19.02
CA ASN A 37 -5.28 6.69 -19.71
C ASN A 37 -5.50 5.42 -20.53
N ASN A 38 -6.72 4.91 -20.63
CA ASN A 38 -7.12 3.67 -21.31
C ASN A 38 -6.39 2.41 -20.85
N LYS A 39 -5.73 2.45 -19.68
CA LYS A 39 -5.07 1.29 -19.09
C LYS A 39 -6.07 0.43 -18.34
N LYS A 40 -5.82 -0.86 -18.32
CA LYS A 40 -6.53 -1.79 -17.43
C LYS A 40 -5.81 -1.84 -16.09
N TYR A 41 -6.60 -1.84 -15.03
CA TYR A 41 -6.16 -2.07 -13.66
C TYR A 41 -6.88 -3.27 -13.08
N THR A 42 -6.16 -4.07 -12.33
CA THR A 42 -6.69 -5.19 -11.58
C THR A 42 -6.70 -4.82 -10.11
N LEU A 43 -7.85 -4.95 -9.47
CA LEU A 43 -8.08 -4.69 -8.07
C LEU A 43 -8.32 -6.02 -7.37
N GLU A 44 -7.43 -6.41 -6.47
CA GLU A 44 -7.64 -7.59 -5.64
C GLU A 44 -8.00 -7.14 -4.23
N VAL A 45 -9.12 -7.62 -3.74
CA VAL A 45 -9.72 -7.20 -2.47
C VAL A 45 -9.60 -8.33 -1.46
N SER A 46 -9.17 -8.02 -0.25
CA SER A 46 -9.21 -8.92 0.90
C SER A 46 -10.10 -8.32 1.98
N LEU A 47 -11.17 -9.03 2.30
CA LEU A 47 -12.11 -8.63 3.34
C LEU A 47 -11.65 -9.11 4.72
N PRO A 48 -11.99 -8.42 5.81
CA PRO A 48 -11.76 -8.94 7.16
C PRO A 48 -12.48 -10.27 7.38
N VAL A 49 -11.93 -11.12 8.25
CA VAL A 49 -12.52 -12.44 8.58
C VAL A 49 -13.93 -12.28 9.15
N THR A 50 -14.16 -11.18 9.87
CA THR A 50 -15.44 -10.83 10.50
C THR A 50 -16.34 -9.96 9.61
N TYR A 51 -16.10 -9.95 8.28
CA TYR A 51 -16.81 -9.06 7.37
C TYR A 51 -18.34 -9.22 7.47
N ASP A 52 -19.01 -8.12 7.69
CA ASP A 52 -20.47 -8.00 7.76
C ASP A 52 -20.93 -6.86 6.83
N VAL A 53 -21.80 -7.14 5.90
CA VAL A 53 -22.32 -6.17 4.92
C VAL A 53 -23.04 -4.97 5.58
N ASN A 54 -23.48 -5.11 6.83
CA ASN A 54 -24.15 -4.06 7.59
C ASN A 54 -23.18 -3.15 8.35
N LYS A 55 -21.89 -3.50 8.39
CA LYS A 55 -20.84 -2.69 9.01
C LYS A 55 -20.10 -1.87 7.99
N LYS A 56 -19.50 -0.77 8.43
CA LYS A 56 -18.64 0.09 7.60
C LYS A 56 -17.18 -0.08 8.01
N TYR A 57 -16.29 -0.16 7.02
CA TYR A 57 -14.88 -0.46 7.20
C TYR A 57 -14.00 0.66 6.65
N PRO A 58 -12.82 0.90 7.23
CA PRO A 58 -11.77 1.63 6.54
C PRO A 58 -11.28 0.82 5.34
N VAL A 59 -10.70 1.49 4.35
CA VAL A 59 -10.11 0.84 3.19
C VAL A 59 -8.62 1.19 3.09
N TYR A 60 -7.79 0.16 2.94
CA TYR A 60 -6.36 0.30 2.78
C TYR A 60 -5.92 -0.12 1.39
N TYR A 61 -5.37 0.82 0.63
CA TYR A 61 -4.93 0.62 -0.75
C TYR A 61 -3.42 0.38 -0.80
N ILE A 62 -3.00 -0.63 -1.55
CA ILE A 62 -1.60 -1.02 -1.72
C ILE A 62 -1.27 -1.02 -3.20
N LEU A 63 -0.28 -0.23 -3.57
CA LEU A 63 0.22 -0.17 -4.94
C LEU A 63 1.10 -1.39 -5.28
N ASP A 64 1.38 -1.60 -6.57
CA ASP A 64 2.21 -2.70 -7.05
C ASP A 64 1.65 -4.10 -6.71
N GLY A 65 0.35 -4.27 -6.82
CA GLY A 65 -0.35 -5.52 -6.50
C GLY A 65 0.20 -6.76 -7.20
N TYR A 66 0.88 -6.62 -8.33
CA TYR A 66 1.55 -7.72 -9.02
C TYR A 66 2.54 -8.50 -8.12
N TYR A 67 3.35 -7.79 -7.33
CA TYR A 67 4.25 -8.41 -6.36
C TYR A 67 3.70 -8.37 -4.92
N ALA A 68 3.07 -7.27 -4.55
CA ALA A 68 2.62 -7.04 -3.19
C ALA A 68 1.35 -7.83 -2.84
N GLY A 69 0.52 -8.20 -3.81
CA GLY A 69 -0.83 -8.73 -3.59
C GLY A 69 -0.85 -9.98 -2.69
N TYR A 70 -0.16 -11.03 -3.08
CA TYR A 70 -0.13 -12.28 -2.30
C TYR A 70 0.39 -12.09 -0.87
N ILE A 71 1.44 -11.26 -0.72
CA ILE A 71 2.06 -10.97 0.57
C ILE A 71 1.10 -10.13 1.42
N ALA A 72 0.51 -9.09 0.86
CA ALA A 72 -0.43 -8.21 1.55
C ALA A 72 -1.67 -8.95 2.05
N HIS A 73 -2.26 -9.80 1.21
CA HIS A 73 -3.43 -10.60 1.59
C HIS A 73 -3.08 -11.63 2.68
N GLY A 74 -1.91 -12.27 2.58
CA GLY A 74 -1.41 -13.17 3.62
C GLY A 74 -1.17 -12.45 4.94
N ALA A 75 -0.45 -11.32 4.91
CA ALA A 75 -0.19 -10.50 6.10
C ALA A 75 -1.48 -9.99 6.74
N HIS A 76 -2.45 -9.52 5.94
CA HIS A 76 -3.78 -9.11 6.41
C HIS A 76 -4.46 -10.21 7.24
N ARG A 77 -4.44 -11.46 6.74
CA ARG A 77 -5.01 -12.61 7.48
C ARG A 77 -4.32 -12.86 8.81
N PHE A 78 -2.99 -12.86 8.82
CA PHE A 78 -2.23 -13.11 10.05
C PHE A 78 -2.42 -12.00 11.08
N LEU A 79 -2.43 -10.74 10.67
CA LEU A 79 -2.64 -9.61 11.57
C LEU A 79 -4.04 -9.59 12.21
N GLN A 80 -5.03 -10.22 11.57
CA GLN A 80 -6.37 -10.36 12.12
C GLN A 80 -6.50 -11.51 13.13
N LEU A 81 -5.61 -12.52 13.09
CA LEU A 81 -5.68 -13.67 13.98
C LEU A 81 -5.58 -13.31 15.47
N ASP A 82 -4.76 -12.33 15.80
CA ASP A 82 -4.50 -11.87 17.16
C ASP A 82 -5.08 -10.47 17.44
N ASN A 83 -5.93 -9.98 16.54
CA ASN A 83 -6.50 -8.63 16.58
C ASN A 83 -5.43 -7.53 16.58
N SER A 84 -4.29 -7.75 15.92
CA SER A 84 -3.22 -6.75 15.80
C SER A 84 -3.61 -5.53 14.97
N ILE A 85 -4.65 -5.64 14.14
CA ILE A 85 -5.20 -4.55 13.35
C ILE A 85 -6.73 -4.48 13.50
N GLU A 86 -7.30 -3.29 13.27
CA GLU A 86 -8.74 -3.14 13.12
C GLU A 86 -9.26 -3.88 11.87
N ASP A 87 -10.54 -4.20 11.87
CA ASP A 87 -11.19 -4.75 10.68
C ASP A 87 -11.11 -3.74 9.52
N VAL A 88 -10.39 -4.09 8.46
CA VAL A 88 -10.11 -3.24 7.30
C VAL A 88 -10.30 -4.00 6.01
N VAL A 89 -10.80 -3.34 4.98
CA VAL A 89 -10.78 -3.86 3.61
C VAL A 89 -9.44 -3.51 2.97
N VAL A 90 -8.67 -4.51 2.57
CA VAL A 90 -7.38 -4.32 1.89
C VAL A 90 -7.56 -4.47 0.39
N VAL A 91 -7.09 -3.50 -0.38
CA VAL A 91 -7.18 -3.48 -1.84
C VAL A 91 -5.79 -3.32 -2.44
N THR A 92 -5.35 -4.29 -3.21
CA THR A 92 -4.12 -4.15 -4.00
C THR A 92 -4.45 -3.73 -5.42
N ILE A 93 -3.65 -2.81 -5.96
CA ILE A 93 -3.83 -2.22 -7.28
C ILE A 93 -2.64 -2.62 -8.16
N SER A 94 -2.92 -3.27 -9.29
CA SER A 94 -1.94 -3.64 -10.31
C SER A 94 -2.50 -3.37 -11.71
N GLY A 95 -1.68 -3.54 -12.74
CA GLY A 95 -2.16 -3.72 -14.10
C GLY A 95 -2.43 -5.21 -14.40
N PRO A 96 -2.65 -5.57 -15.66
CA PRO A 96 -2.85 -6.95 -16.09
C PRO A 96 -1.51 -7.67 -16.38
N GLU A 97 -0.46 -7.34 -15.63
CA GLU A 97 0.89 -7.84 -15.84
C GLU A 97 0.97 -9.36 -15.70
N LYS A 98 1.75 -9.99 -16.57
CA LYS A 98 2.08 -11.42 -16.51
C LYS A 98 3.57 -11.66 -16.30
N THR A 99 4.38 -10.63 -16.52
CA THR A 99 5.84 -10.70 -16.40
C THR A 99 6.39 -9.52 -15.62
N PRO A 100 7.59 -9.65 -15.00
CA PRO A 100 8.30 -8.55 -14.35
C PRO A 100 8.53 -7.37 -15.30
N SER A 101 8.82 -7.62 -16.56
CA SER A 101 9.03 -6.59 -17.58
C SER A 101 7.76 -5.75 -17.81
N GLU A 102 6.62 -6.43 -17.99
CA GLU A 102 5.33 -5.75 -18.14
C GLU A 102 4.99 -4.91 -16.91
N TRP A 103 5.28 -5.42 -15.70
CA TRP A 103 5.08 -4.67 -14.47
C TRP A 103 5.89 -3.37 -14.45
N ILE A 104 7.19 -3.40 -14.77
CA ILE A 104 8.02 -2.19 -14.86
C ILE A 104 7.46 -1.21 -15.90
N ILE A 105 7.14 -1.69 -17.11
CA ILE A 105 6.62 -0.86 -18.20
C ILE A 105 5.30 -0.19 -17.80
N ASN A 106 4.42 -0.92 -17.12
CA ASN A 106 3.10 -0.42 -16.76
C ASN A 106 3.15 0.57 -15.57
N ARG A 107 3.93 0.30 -14.53
CA ARG A 107 4.00 1.18 -13.36
C ARG A 107 4.79 2.46 -13.59
N TRP A 108 5.76 2.44 -14.51
CA TRP A 108 6.66 3.57 -14.75
C TRP A 108 5.92 4.88 -15.09
N PRO A 109 4.99 4.92 -16.06
CA PRO A 109 4.19 6.11 -16.31
C PRO A 109 3.30 6.52 -15.14
N ASP A 110 2.71 5.54 -14.44
CA ASP A 110 1.70 5.79 -13.41
C ASP A 110 2.28 6.42 -12.13
N PHE A 111 3.55 6.11 -11.82
CA PHE A 111 4.19 6.60 -10.60
C PHE A 111 5.19 7.75 -10.84
N SER A 112 5.21 8.31 -12.04
CA SER A 112 6.04 9.47 -12.39
C SER A 112 5.17 10.62 -12.88
N PHE A 113 5.45 11.85 -12.40
CA PHE A 113 4.60 13.01 -12.64
C PHE A 113 5.11 13.88 -13.78
N SER A 114 6.42 14.01 -13.92
CA SER A 114 7.06 14.73 -15.03
C SER A 114 7.70 13.79 -16.02
N ARG A 115 7.79 14.23 -17.27
CA ARG A 115 8.47 13.51 -18.33
C ARG A 115 9.98 13.63 -18.14
N ASP A 116 10.67 12.51 -18.00
CA ASP A 116 12.12 12.43 -17.86
C ASP A 116 12.70 11.38 -18.83
N THR A 117 13.02 11.83 -20.03
CA THR A 117 13.54 10.95 -21.08
C THR A 117 14.90 10.33 -20.75
N THR A 118 15.71 11.00 -19.94
CA THR A 118 17.02 10.48 -19.51
C THR A 118 16.84 9.30 -18.56
N ASN A 119 15.97 9.45 -17.57
CA ASN A 119 15.61 8.36 -16.67
C ASN A 119 14.86 7.23 -17.37
N ASP A 120 14.01 7.52 -18.33
CA ASP A 120 13.33 6.50 -19.14
C ASP A 120 14.35 5.57 -19.82
N VAL A 121 15.35 6.13 -20.49
CA VAL A 121 16.42 5.35 -21.14
C VAL A 121 17.24 4.57 -20.11
N LYS A 122 17.57 5.19 -18.98
CA LYS A 122 18.34 4.55 -17.90
C LYS A 122 17.59 3.35 -17.32
N GLN A 123 16.30 3.49 -17.09
CA GLN A 123 15.46 2.42 -16.54
C GLN A 123 15.24 1.27 -17.54
N ALA A 124 14.99 1.58 -18.81
CA ALA A 124 14.90 0.54 -19.84
C ALA A 124 16.19 -0.31 -19.89
N LYS A 125 17.35 0.32 -19.82
CA LYS A 125 18.65 -0.38 -19.78
C LYS A 125 18.82 -1.19 -18.49
N MET A 126 18.49 -0.62 -17.31
CA MET A 126 18.66 -1.28 -16.00
C MET A 126 17.84 -2.58 -15.93
N PHE A 127 16.63 -2.58 -16.45
CA PHE A 127 15.73 -3.74 -16.45
C PHE A 127 15.80 -4.58 -17.73
N ASN A 128 16.77 -4.33 -18.61
CA ASN A 128 16.93 -5.01 -19.91
C ASN A 128 15.64 -5.02 -20.74
N LEU A 129 14.99 -3.86 -20.81
CA LEU A 129 13.74 -3.65 -21.54
C LEU A 129 14.01 -3.06 -22.95
N PRO A 130 13.09 -3.22 -23.89
CA PRO A 130 13.18 -2.58 -25.20
C PRO A 130 13.34 -1.06 -25.09
N ALA A 131 14.15 -0.46 -25.94
CA ALA A 131 14.31 0.98 -26.00
C ALA A 131 12.95 1.67 -26.23
N GLY A 132 12.67 2.73 -25.44
CA GLY A 132 11.41 3.48 -25.52
C GLY A 132 10.19 2.80 -24.89
N SER A 133 10.34 1.62 -24.25
CA SER A 133 9.23 0.95 -23.55
C SER A 133 8.87 1.62 -22.23
N THR A 134 9.80 2.29 -21.58
CA THR A 134 9.57 3.10 -20.37
C THR A 134 9.27 4.53 -20.76
N VAL A 135 8.12 5.05 -20.31
CA VAL A 135 7.62 6.39 -20.65
C VAL A 135 7.08 7.04 -19.39
N SER A 136 7.82 7.98 -18.79
CA SER A 136 7.43 8.70 -17.57
C SER A 136 6.38 9.79 -17.80
N GLY A 137 5.81 10.34 -16.71
CA GLY A 137 5.02 11.58 -16.72
C GLY A 137 3.52 11.40 -16.91
N LYS A 138 2.93 10.27 -16.49
CA LYS A 138 1.48 10.05 -16.57
C LYS A 138 0.83 9.85 -15.18
N GLY A 139 1.54 10.16 -14.10
CA GLY A 139 1.06 9.98 -12.74
C GLY A 139 -0.22 10.74 -12.43
N GLU A 140 -0.43 11.91 -13.03
CA GLU A 140 -1.69 12.66 -12.86
C GLU A 140 -2.89 11.92 -13.47
N LEU A 141 -2.72 11.20 -14.58
CA LEU A 141 -3.78 10.38 -15.18
C LEU A 141 -4.11 9.17 -14.30
N PHE A 142 -3.10 8.59 -13.67
CA PHE A 142 -3.33 7.53 -12.68
C PHE A 142 -4.00 8.08 -11.42
N LEU A 143 -3.61 9.25 -10.94
CA LEU A 143 -4.25 9.91 -9.81
C LEU A 143 -5.73 10.20 -10.09
N GLN A 144 -6.08 10.65 -11.29
CA GLN A 144 -7.49 10.81 -11.72
C GLN A 144 -8.23 9.46 -11.76
N THR A 145 -7.58 8.40 -12.24
CA THR A 145 -8.13 7.04 -12.23
C THR A 145 -8.40 6.56 -10.80
N LEU A 146 -7.42 6.74 -9.92
CA LEU A 146 -7.52 6.38 -8.51
C LEU A 146 -8.69 7.13 -7.86
N SER A 147 -8.69 8.46 -7.94
CA SER A 147 -9.67 9.31 -7.25
C SER A 147 -11.11 9.18 -7.78
N ASN A 148 -11.28 9.06 -9.09
CA ASN A 148 -12.60 9.18 -9.71
C ASN A 148 -13.19 7.85 -10.19
N GLN A 149 -12.40 6.76 -10.18
CA GLN A 149 -12.87 5.45 -10.59
C GLN A 149 -12.59 4.36 -9.55
N ILE A 150 -11.33 4.17 -9.12
CA ILE A 150 -10.96 3.06 -8.22
C ILE A 150 -11.58 3.24 -6.84
N LEU A 151 -11.34 4.40 -6.19
CA LEU A 151 -11.88 4.66 -4.86
C LEU A 151 -13.41 4.55 -4.83
N PRO A 152 -14.17 5.26 -5.70
CA PRO A 152 -15.62 5.14 -5.70
C PRO A 152 -16.14 3.72 -5.98
N PHE A 153 -15.47 2.97 -6.87
CA PHE A 153 -15.85 1.60 -7.18
C PHE A 153 -15.78 0.69 -5.95
N ILE A 154 -14.68 0.74 -5.21
CA ILE A 154 -14.47 -0.07 -4.02
C ILE A 154 -15.40 0.36 -2.88
N GLU A 155 -15.49 1.65 -2.63
CA GLU A 155 -16.20 2.22 -1.49
C GLU A 155 -17.73 2.10 -1.60
N ASN A 156 -18.25 2.09 -2.81
CA ASN A 156 -19.65 1.79 -3.04
C ASN A 156 -19.97 0.29 -2.87
N LYS A 157 -18.94 -0.58 -3.07
CA LYS A 157 -19.14 -2.03 -3.01
C LYS A 157 -18.99 -2.60 -1.60
N TYR A 158 -18.17 -2.00 -0.74
CA TYR A 158 -17.75 -2.56 0.53
C TYR A 158 -18.04 -1.68 1.76
N SER A 159 -19.10 -0.90 1.74
CA SER A 159 -19.60 -0.15 2.91
C SER A 159 -18.51 0.65 3.64
N PHE A 160 -18.00 1.65 2.99
CA PHE A 160 -16.90 2.51 3.43
C PHE A 160 -17.27 3.41 4.65
N ASN A 161 -16.37 3.56 5.62
CA ASN A 161 -16.56 4.36 6.84
C ASN A 161 -15.97 5.78 6.77
N GLY A 162 -15.39 6.19 5.65
CA GLY A 162 -14.76 7.50 5.47
C GLY A 162 -13.23 7.50 5.65
N LYS A 163 -12.62 6.43 6.18
CA LYS A 163 -11.18 6.37 6.47
C LYS A 163 -10.41 5.61 5.39
N ARG A 164 -9.35 6.21 4.89
CA ARG A 164 -8.50 5.63 3.84
C ARG A 164 -7.03 5.64 4.22
N GLY A 165 -6.36 4.53 3.89
CA GLY A 165 -4.92 4.46 3.86
C GLY A 165 -4.41 4.10 2.47
N ILE A 166 -3.19 4.50 2.15
CA ILE A 166 -2.48 4.12 0.92
C ILE A 166 -1.02 3.82 1.22
N SER A 167 -0.47 2.79 0.61
CA SER A 167 0.97 2.54 0.67
C SER A 167 1.55 2.15 -0.68
N GLY A 168 2.83 2.45 -0.82
CA GLY A 168 3.64 2.08 -1.96
C GLY A 168 5.07 1.76 -1.57
N HIS A 169 5.77 1.11 -2.46
CA HIS A 169 7.18 0.78 -2.35
C HIS A 169 7.94 1.41 -3.53
N SER A 170 9.17 1.93 -3.26
CA SER A 170 10.02 2.46 -4.33
C SER A 170 9.33 3.63 -5.08
N MET A 171 9.16 3.54 -6.37
CA MET A 171 8.38 4.53 -7.15
C MET A 171 6.93 4.67 -6.67
N GLY A 172 6.30 3.56 -6.21
CA GLY A 172 4.98 3.62 -5.58
C GLY A 172 4.98 4.50 -4.33
N ALA A 173 6.07 4.50 -3.56
CA ALA A 173 6.23 5.40 -2.41
C ALA A 173 6.33 6.87 -2.83
N GLN A 174 6.99 7.18 -3.96
CA GLN A 174 6.99 8.53 -4.53
C GLN A 174 5.58 9.00 -4.90
N PHE A 175 4.80 8.11 -5.53
CA PHE A 175 3.41 8.41 -5.85
C PHE A 175 2.60 8.69 -4.59
N VAL A 176 2.77 7.89 -3.53
CA VAL A 176 2.08 8.11 -2.24
C VAL A 176 2.46 9.46 -1.63
N ALA A 177 3.75 9.82 -1.62
CA ALA A 177 4.22 11.12 -1.14
C ALA A 177 3.66 12.30 -1.95
N TYR A 178 3.56 12.16 -3.27
CA TYR A 178 2.94 13.16 -4.14
C TYR A 178 1.45 13.35 -3.80
N VAL A 179 0.71 12.24 -3.70
CA VAL A 179 -0.74 12.26 -3.39
C VAL A 179 -1.00 12.94 -2.06
N MET A 180 -0.14 12.74 -1.06
CA MET A 180 -0.27 13.32 0.28
C MET A 180 -0.44 14.83 0.25
N PHE A 181 0.26 15.54 -0.63
CA PHE A 181 0.19 16.99 -0.74
C PHE A 181 -0.70 17.49 -1.87
N LYS A 182 -0.80 16.74 -2.96
CA LYS A 182 -1.62 17.10 -4.11
C LYS A 182 -3.12 16.91 -3.86
N LYS A 183 -3.47 15.93 -3.02
CA LYS A 183 -4.83 15.58 -2.65
C LYS A 183 -4.94 15.29 -1.14
N PRO A 184 -4.68 16.28 -0.28
CA PRO A 184 -4.47 16.09 1.16
C PRO A 184 -5.66 15.45 1.90
N ASN A 185 -6.87 15.59 1.38
CA ASN A 185 -8.08 15.01 1.99
C ASN A 185 -8.46 13.64 1.40
N MET A 186 -7.63 13.09 0.51
CA MET A 186 -7.94 11.81 -0.13
C MET A 186 -7.64 10.63 0.79
N PHE A 187 -6.57 10.72 1.56
CA PHE A 187 -6.13 9.71 2.53
C PHE A 187 -5.72 10.37 3.83
N GLU A 188 -5.78 9.63 4.93
CA GLU A 188 -5.30 10.07 6.25
C GLU A 188 -4.08 9.27 6.72
N ARG A 189 -3.78 8.14 6.05
CA ARG A 189 -2.72 7.19 6.41
C ARG A 189 -1.87 6.86 5.18
N PHE A 190 -0.56 7.02 5.31
CA PHE A 190 0.39 6.94 4.21
C PHE A 190 1.55 6.01 4.54
N GLY A 191 1.77 4.98 3.74
CA GLY A 191 2.93 4.10 3.80
C GLY A 191 3.93 4.46 2.70
N ILE A 192 5.06 5.06 3.07
CA ILE A 192 6.12 5.50 2.16
C ILE A 192 7.33 4.61 2.41
N ASN A 193 7.41 3.51 1.66
CA ASN A 193 8.37 2.46 1.94
C ASN A 193 9.48 2.42 0.89
N SER A 194 10.74 2.32 1.33
CA SER A 194 11.91 2.20 0.44
C SER A 194 11.80 3.14 -0.76
N SER A 195 11.61 4.41 -0.47
CA SER A 195 11.34 5.42 -1.49
C SER A 195 12.38 5.35 -2.61
N PHE A 196 11.91 5.47 -3.86
CA PHE A 196 12.78 5.47 -5.01
C PHE A 196 13.84 6.57 -4.90
N GLN A 197 15.05 6.25 -5.33
CA GLN A 197 16.18 7.19 -5.32
C GLN A 197 15.79 8.52 -5.98
N GLY A 198 15.92 9.60 -5.26
CA GLY A 198 15.53 10.91 -5.71
C GLY A 198 14.11 11.36 -5.33
N LEU A 199 13.44 10.68 -4.38
CA LEU A 199 12.15 11.14 -3.85
C LEU A 199 12.20 12.62 -3.48
N TRP A 200 13.18 12.98 -2.70
CA TRP A 200 13.36 14.34 -2.26
C TRP A 200 14.11 15.21 -3.29
N LEU A 201 14.93 14.59 -4.13
CA LEU A 201 15.60 15.25 -5.26
C LEU A 201 14.61 15.56 -6.40
N SER A 202 13.45 14.92 -6.43
CA SER A 202 12.38 15.35 -7.32
C SER A 202 11.96 16.76 -6.90
N ASN A 203 12.33 17.74 -7.70
CA ASN A 203 11.96 19.14 -7.46
C ASN A 203 10.46 19.32 -7.29
N GLU A 204 9.67 18.45 -7.90
CA GLU A 204 8.23 18.49 -7.92
C GLU A 204 7.61 18.21 -6.55
N ILE A 205 7.98 17.10 -5.88
CA ILE A 205 7.46 16.79 -4.53
C ILE A 205 7.93 17.84 -3.52
N ARG A 206 9.17 18.27 -3.63
CA ARG A 206 9.76 19.31 -2.79
C ARG A 206 9.02 20.66 -2.90
N HIS A 207 8.69 21.08 -4.13
CA HIS A 207 7.94 22.30 -4.35
C HIS A 207 6.50 22.21 -3.85
N ILE A 208 5.85 21.07 -4.10
CA ILE A 208 4.45 20.86 -3.67
C ILE A 208 4.38 20.83 -2.15
N GLU A 209 5.26 20.09 -1.48
CA GLU A 209 5.32 20.03 -0.01
C GLU A 209 5.56 21.41 0.59
N LYS A 210 6.56 22.13 0.12
CA LYS A 210 6.89 23.48 0.61
C LYS A 210 5.72 24.45 0.47
N SER A 211 5.11 24.50 -0.71
CA SER A 211 3.94 25.35 -0.94
C SER A 211 2.74 24.94 -0.08
N PHE A 212 2.52 23.65 0.10
CA PHE A 212 1.46 23.14 0.94
C PHE A 212 1.67 23.50 2.41
N ALA A 213 2.90 23.40 2.91
CA ALA A 213 3.27 23.70 4.30
C ALA A 213 3.04 25.16 4.69
N GLU A 214 3.12 26.11 3.75
CA GLU A 214 2.91 27.54 4.03
C GLU A 214 1.53 27.83 4.64
N SER A 215 0.50 27.11 4.22
CA SER A 215 -0.90 27.34 4.62
C SER A 215 -1.54 26.20 5.39
N ASN A 216 -0.84 25.09 5.65
CA ASN A 216 -1.42 23.86 6.18
C ASN A 216 -0.66 23.28 7.39
N LYS A 217 -0.20 24.14 8.30
CA LYS A 217 0.58 23.74 9.48
C LYS A 217 -0.14 22.74 10.41
N ASP A 218 -1.46 22.74 10.40
CA ASP A 218 -2.30 21.86 11.22
C ASP A 218 -2.78 20.59 10.46
N TYR A 219 -2.21 20.32 9.28
CA TYR A 219 -2.51 19.11 8.52
C TYR A 219 -2.29 17.85 9.36
N GLN A 220 -3.27 16.94 9.32
CA GLN A 220 -3.28 15.71 10.10
C GLN A 220 -3.06 14.51 9.18
N ALA A 221 -2.08 13.68 9.50
CA ALA A 221 -1.83 12.42 8.83
C ALA A 221 -1.04 11.46 9.72
N LYS A 222 -1.18 10.16 9.47
CA LYS A 222 -0.25 9.14 9.92
C LYS A 222 0.66 8.73 8.76
N VAL A 223 1.96 8.74 8.97
CA VAL A 223 2.94 8.38 7.94
C VAL A 223 3.87 7.30 8.48
N TYR A 224 3.91 6.20 7.77
CA TYR A 224 4.85 5.12 8.03
C TYR A 224 5.97 5.16 7.00
N PHE A 225 7.20 5.25 7.49
CA PHE A 225 8.41 5.15 6.68
C PHE A 225 9.15 3.85 6.98
N SER A 226 9.62 3.17 5.97
CA SER A 226 10.52 2.03 6.16
C SER A 226 11.52 1.88 5.03
N PHE A 227 12.62 1.19 5.34
CA PHE A 227 13.64 0.80 4.37
C PHE A 227 14.44 -0.38 4.91
N GLY A 228 15.18 -1.07 4.02
CA GLY A 228 16.14 -2.10 4.39
C GLY A 228 17.52 -1.49 4.66
N SER A 229 18.24 -1.99 5.65
CA SER A 229 19.56 -1.46 6.04
C SER A 229 20.65 -1.63 4.96
N LEU A 230 20.42 -2.52 4.00
CA LEU A 230 21.33 -2.74 2.85
C LEU A 230 20.95 -1.93 1.61
N GLU A 231 19.99 -1.03 1.71
CA GLU A 231 19.67 -0.11 0.63
C GLU A 231 20.75 0.98 0.46
N PRO A 232 20.83 1.63 -0.72
CA PRO A 232 21.79 2.72 -0.92
C PRO A 232 21.62 3.81 0.14
N LYS A 233 22.75 4.26 0.67
CA LYS A 233 22.81 5.26 1.75
C LYS A 233 22.05 6.55 1.39
N GLU A 234 22.17 6.97 0.13
CA GLU A 234 21.52 8.16 -0.39
C GLU A 234 19.99 8.05 -0.33
N MET A 235 19.43 6.86 -0.54
CA MET A 235 18.00 6.62 -0.39
C MET A 235 17.56 6.75 1.07
N ILE A 236 18.34 6.16 1.98
CA ILE A 236 18.06 6.19 3.42
C ILE A 236 18.11 7.64 3.94
N GLU A 237 19.11 8.39 3.53
CA GLU A 237 19.27 9.81 3.90
C GLU A 237 18.12 10.68 3.35
N ASP A 238 17.69 10.41 2.13
CA ASP A 238 16.59 11.13 1.48
C ASP A 238 15.24 10.92 2.22
N ILE A 239 14.94 9.67 2.62
CA ILE A 239 13.75 9.36 3.41
C ILE A 239 13.81 10.00 4.80
N ARG A 240 14.96 9.95 5.47
CA ARG A 240 15.16 10.59 6.79
C ARG A 240 14.98 12.11 6.70
N TYR A 241 15.50 12.71 5.65
CA TYR A 241 15.31 14.14 5.40
C TYR A 241 13.83 14.47 5.22
N PHE A 242 13.10 13.65 4.43
CA PHE A 242 11.67 13.87 4.23
C PHE A 242 10.86 13.74 5.54
N ASP A 243 11.13 12.73 6.36
CA ASP A 243 10.54 12.60 7.71
C ASP A 243 10.81 13.85 8.56
N SER A 244 12.06 14.35 8.55
CA SER A 244 12.42 15.57 9.29
C SER A 244 11.68 16.82 8.80
N GLN A 245 11.40 16.94 7.50
CA GLN A 245 10.58 18.04 6.96
C GLN A 245 9.13 17.92 7.45
N LEU A 246 8.54 16.72 7.39
CA LEU A 246 7.16 16.53 7.87
C LEU A 246 7.02 16.90 9.34
N THR A 247 7.90 16.42 10.18
CA THR A 247 7.86 16.68 11.63
C THR A 247 8.16 18.12 12.00
N SER A 248 8.93 18.85 11.17
CA SER A 248 9.22 20.28 11.38
C SER A 248 8.15 21.22 10.83
N HIS A 249 7.51 20.86 9.73
CA HIS A 249 6.55 21.74 9.06
C HIS A 249 5.12 21.61 9.59
N TYR A 250 4.74 20.44 10.12
CA TYR A 250 3.35 20.14 10.50
C TYR A 250 3.24 19.75 11.97
N LYS A 251 2.22 20.29 12.65
CA LYS A 251 2.00 20.04 14.08
C LYS A 251 1.34 18.69 14.38
N ASN A 252 0.54 18.19 13.45
CA ASN A 252 -0.35 17.05 13.68
C ASN A 252 -0.06 15.84 12.79
N ILE A 253 1.10 15.82 12.12
CA ILE A 253 1.58 14.62 11.44
C ILE A 253 2.24 13.70 12.46
N GLN A 254 1.82 12.45 12.48
CA GLN A 254 2.45 11.39 13.26
C GLN A 254 3.28 10.52 12.33
N THR A 255 4.58 10.46 12.54
CA THR A 255 5.47 9.60 11.75
C THR A 255 5.93 8.39 12.55
N LYS A 256 6.14 7.29 11.86
CA LYS A 256 6.84 6.09 12.34
C LYS A 256 7.91 5.72 11.34
N PHE A 257 9.14 5.68 11.78
CA PHE A 257 10.31 5.37 10.97
C PHE A 257 10.89 4.02 11.38
N VAL A 258 11.03 3.07 10.43
CA VAL A 258 11.49 1.71 10.70
C VAL A 258 12.59 1.32 9.72
N GLU A 259 13.74 0.91 10.25
CA GLU A 259 14.81 0.27 9.53
C GLU A 259 14.75 -1.24 9.76
N PHE A 260 14.77 -2.01 8.68
CA PHE A 260 14.84 -3.46 8.74
C PHE A 260 16.26 -3.93 8.52
N ALA A 261 16.85 -4.55 9.55
CA ALA A 261 18.23 -5.04 9.50
C ALA A 261 18.38 -6.13 8.44
N ASP A 262 19.53 -6.09 7.74
CA ASP A 262 19.93 -7.09 6.74
C ASP A 262 19.00 -7.22 5.52
N GLU A 263 18.12 -6.25 5.30
CA GLU A 263 17.19 -6.25 4.18
C GLU A 263 17.65 -5.35 3.03
N THR A 264 17.48 -5.84 1.82
CA THR A 264 17.69 -5.11 0.57
C THR A 264 16.43 -4.41 0.12
N HIS A 265 16.49 -3.62 -0.96
CA HIS A 265 15.36 -2.97 -1.59
C HIS A 265 14.20 -3.92 -1.98
N ALA A 266 14.50 -5.17 -2.29
CA ALA A 266 13.49 -6.17 -2.65
C ALA A 266 13.07 -7.05 -1.47
N SER A 267 14.04 -7.52 -0.66
CA SER A 267 13.75 -8.45 0.43
C SER A 267 12.98 -7.82 1.59
N VAL A 268 13.00 -6.49 1.71
CA VAL A 268 12.24 -5.74 2.73
C VAL A 268 10.73 -5.77 2.52
N ILE A 269 10.24 -6.07 1.29
CA ILE A 269 8.83 -5.94 0.92
C ILE A 269 7.87 -6.73 1.85
N PRO A 270 8.09 -8.00 2.20
CA PRO A 270 7.20 -8.72 3.10
C PRO A 270 7.11 -8.10 4.50
N LEU A 271 8.24 -7.70 5.05
CA LEU A 271 8.31 -7.11 6.39
C LEU A 271 7.64 -5.74 6.45
N MET A 272 7.93 -4.89 5.46
CA MET A 272 7.34 -3.57 5.40
C MET A 272 5.82 -3.62 5.24
N LEU A 273 5.27 -4.52 4.40
CA LEU A 273 3.83 -4.66 4.20
C LEU A 273 3.12 -5.04 5.49
N ASN A 274 3.67 -6.02 6.21
CA ASN A 274 3.14 -6.43 7.51
C ASN A 274 3.15 -5.28 8.53
N LYS A 275 4.30 -4.62 8.71
CA LYS A 275 4.45 -3.56 9.72
C LYS A 275 3.75 -2.26 9.34
N CYS A 276 3.67 -1.94 8.05
CA CYS A 276 2.93 -0.80 7.56
C CYS A 276 1.43 -0.94 7.83
N MET A 277 0.82 -2.09 7.50
CA MET A 277 -0.58 -2.37 7.82
C MET A 277 -0.85 -2.36 9.33
N TRP A 278 0.07 -2.86 10.13
CA TRP A 278 -0.06 -2.85 11.58
C TRP A 278 -0.05 -1.44 12.18
N TYR A 279 0.76 -0.54 11.61
CA TYR A 279 0.87 0.85 12.11
C TYR A 279 -0.28 1.74 11.63
N LEU A 280 -0.68 1.58 10.38
CA LEU A 280 -1.69 2.42 9.74
C LEU A 280 -3.10 1.97 10.05
#